data_51afeecd565c725fe003ba31b6df299e
#
_entry.id   51afeecd565c725fe003ba31b6df299e
#
_cell.length_a   1.000
_cell.length_b   1.000
_cell.length_c   1.000
_cell.angle_alpha   90.00
_cell.angle_beta   90.00
_cell.angle_gamma   90.00
#
_symmetry.space_group_name_H-M   'P 1'
#
loop_
_entity.id
_entity.type
_entity.pdbx_description
1 polymer ?
#
loop_
_entity_poly.entity_id
_entity_poly.type
_entity_poly.pdbx_seq_one_letter_code
_entity_poly.pdbx_strand_id
1 'polypeptide(L)'
;LSETLRSEVMGSGIDVVVIAPGLIKTEFVPKQLALLETVAHPPVYQRLLTGLHSLVAGEPKAPGPEIIARAVLDAATTAHPPVRHALPSDSKMAVIARGLLGARIFSWAVRHLMKI
;
A
#
# COMPACT_ATOMS: atom_id res chain seq x y z
N LEU A 1 -9.85 -11.58 -5.79
CA LEU A 1 -10.06 -12.66 -4.81
C LEU A 1 -10.96 -12.20 -3.65
N SER A 2 -10.60 -11.20 -2.84
CA SER A 2 -11.41 -10.77 -1.69
C SER A 2 -12.79 -10.22 -2.08
N GLU A 3 -12.88 -9.50 -3.19
CA GLU A 3 -14.16 -8.99 -3.72
C GLU A 3 -15.04 -10.15 -4.23
N THR A 4 -14.44 -11.15 -4.86
CA THR A 4 -15.13 -12.38 -5.30
C THR A 4 -15.66 -13.13 -4.08
N LEU A 5 -14.80 -13.35 -3.07
CA LEU A 5 -15.23 -14.00 -1.82
C LEU A 5 -16.38 -13.26 -1.16
N ARG A 6 -16.35 -11.91 -1.13
CA ARG A 6 -17.46 -11.12 -0.61
C ARG A 6 -18.78 -11.42 -1.32
N SER A 7 -18.73 -11.54 -2.66
CA SER A 7 -19.92 -11.87 -3.44
C SER A 7 -20.43 -13.29 -3.16
N GLU A 8 -19.54 -14.25 -2.95
CA GLU A 8 -19.89 -15.64 -2.66
C GLU A 8 -20.57 -15.81 -1.30
N VAL A 9 -20.14 -15.03 -0.28
CA VAL A 9 -20.72 -15.11 1.08
C VAL A 9 -21.85 -14.11 1.33
N MET A 10 -22.29 -13.40 0.29
CA MET A 10 -23.38 -12.42 0.41
C MET A 10 -24.66 -13.11 0.93
N GLY A 11 -25.23 -12.55 2.01
CA GLY A 11 -26.43 -13.10 2.65
C GLY A 11 -26.19 -14.20 3.68
N SER A 12 -24.93 -14.63 3.89
CA SER A 12 -24.60 -15.65 4.91
C SER A 12 -24.32 -15.06 6.30
N GLY A 13 -24.42 -13.73 6.47
CA GLY A 13 -24.05 -13.05 7.71
C GLY A 13 -22.54 -12.85 7.90
N ILE A 14 -21.75 -13.05 6.84
CA ILE A 14 -20.31 -12.85 6.83
C ILE A 14 -19.98 -11.59 6.03
N ASP A 15 -19.21 -10.67 6.63
CA ASP A 15 -18.67 -9.50 5.97
C ASP A 15 -17.18 -9.69 5.64
N VAL A 16 -16.82 -9.46 4.39
CA VAL A 16 -15.44 -9.46 3.93
C VAL A 16 -14.98 -8.03 3.76
N VAL A 17 -13.97 -7.64 4.52
CA VAL A 17 -13.38 -6.28 4.51
C VAL A 17 -11.95 -6.34 4.02
N VAL A 18 -11.60 -5.46 3.07
CA VAL A 18 -10.23 -5.32 2.56
C VAL A 18 -9.55 -4.14 3.23
N ILE A 19 -8.50 -4.39 3.99
CA ILE A 19 -7.62 -3.34 4.51
C ILE A 19 -6.46 -3.19 3.54
N ALA A 20 -6.35 -2.00 2.93
CA ALA A 20 -5.32 -1.69 1.94
C ALA A 20 -4.37 -0.62 2.51
N PRO A 21 -3.31 -1.04 3.22
CA PRO A 21 -2.33 -0.11 3.75
C PRO A 21 -1.51 0.52 2.61
N GLY A 22 -1.25 1.81 2.73
CA GLY A 22 -0.19 2.48 1.99
C GLY A 22 1.14 2.33 2.71
N LEU A 23 1.95 3.38 2.67
CA LEU A 23 3.24 3.37 3.35
C LEU A 23 3.04 3.56 4.87
N ILE A 24 3.47 2.57 5.62
CA ILE A 24 3.37 2.51 7.07
C ILE A 24 4.79 2.38 7.64
N LYS A 25 5.09 3.14 8.68
CA LYS A 25 6.38 3.09 9.36
C LYS A 25 6.51 1.78 10.12
N THR A 26 7.24 0.84 9.53
CA THR A 26 7.57 -0.47 10.10
C THR A 26 9.02 -0.81 9.79
N GLU A 27 9.56 -1.80 10.46
CA GLU A 27 10.91 -2.32 10.14
C GLU A 27 10.97 -3.14 8.84
N PHE A 28 9.84 -3.37 8.18
CA PHE A 28 9.78 -4.21 6.99
C PHE A 28 10.62 -3.64 5.85
N VAL A 29 10.40 -2.37 5.47
CA VAL A 29 11.09 -1.77 4.33
C VAL A 29 12.60 -1.60 4.58
N PRO A 30 13.07 -1.09 5.74
CA PRO A 30 14.48 -1.07 6.07
C PRO A 30 15.15 -2.45 6.00
N LYS A 31 14.52 -3.49 6.55
CA LYS A 31 15.02 -4.86 6.49
C LYS A 31 15.09 -5.40 5.07
N GLN A 32 14.10 -5.11 4.23
CA GLN A 32 14.12 -5.51 2.81
C GLN A 32 15.24 -4.81 2.03
N LEU A 33 15.44 -3.51 2.25
CA LEU A 33 16.53 -2.77 1.62
C LEU A 33 17.90 -3.31 2.03
N ALA A 34 18.11 -3.55 3.33
CA ALA A 34 19.35 -4.15 3.82
C ALA A 34 19.61 -5.52 3.20
N LEU A 35 18.58 -6.35 3.04
CA LEU A 35 18.70 -7.64 2.37
C LEU A 35 19.06 -7.48 0.88
N LEU A 36 18.44 -6.53 0.18
CA LEU A 36 18.72 -6.26 -1.22
C LEU A 36 20.17 -5.81 -1.44
N GLU A 37 20.77 -5.07 -0.51
CA GLU A 37 22.17 -4.65 -0.58
C GLU A 37 23.17 -5.82 -0.50
N THR A 38 22.77 -6.95 0.08
CA THR A 38 23.63 -8.14 0.16
C THR A 38 23.66 -8.97 -1.12
N VAL A 39 22.77 -8.70 -2.08
CA VAL A 39 22.66 -9.43 -3.33
C VAL A 39 23.32 -8.65 -4.47
N ALA A 40 24.10 -9.33 -5.31
CA ALA A 40 24.67 -8.71 -6.51
C ALA A 40 23.57 -8.36 -7.50
N HIS A 41 23.48 -7.10 -7.89
CA HIS A 41 22.47 -6.62 -8.83
C HIS A 41 23.10 -6.17 -10.15
N PRO A 42 22.44 -6.47 -11.30
CA PRO A 42 22.80 -5.82 -12.56
C PRO A 42 22.70 -4.29 -12.46
N PRO A 43 23.55 -3.54 -13.19
CA PRO A 43 23.59 -2.07 -13.10
C PRO A 43 22.25 -1.38 -13.34
N VAL A 44 21.36 -2.01 -14.12
CA VAL A 44 20.03 -1.48 -14.40
C VAL A 44 19.17 -1.31 -13.14
N TYR A 45 19.39 -2.13 -12.11
CA TYR A 45 18.66 -2.03 -10.83
C TYR A 45 19.20 -0.99 -9.86
N GLN A 46 20.41 -0.45 -10.08
CA GLN A 46 21.01 0.55 -9.19
C GLN A 46 20.13 1.81 -9.06
N ARG A 47 19.57 2.29 -10.19
CA ARG A 47 18.65 3.43 -10.19
C ARG A 47 17.38 3.16 -9.40
N LEU A 48 16.82 1.94 -9.53
CA LEU A 48 15.63 1.52 -8.79
C LEU A 48 15.91 1.49 -7.28
N LEU A 49 17.03 0.91 -6.86
CA LEU A 49 17.46 0.87 -5.46
C LEU A 49 17.64 2.28 -4.89
N THR A 50 18.31 3.17 -5.61
CA THR A 50 18.46 4.57 -5.21
C THR A 50 17.10 5.26 -5.05
N GLY A 51 16.17 5.04 -5.98
CA GLY A 51 14.81 5.55 -5.90
C GLY A 51 14.05 5.01 -4.69
N LEU A 52 14.16 3.72 -4.39
CA LEU A 52 13.56 3.10 -3.21
C LEU A 52 14.15 3.66 -1.90
N HIS A 53 15.47 3.81 -1.82
CA HIS A 53 16.12 4.43 -0.67
C HIS A 53 15.63 5.86 -0.44
N SER A 54 15.52 6.67 -1.49
CA SER A 54 15.03 8.05 -1.38
C SER A 54 13.56 8.12 -0.92
N LEU A 55 12.72 7.19 -1.37
CA LEU A 55 11.33 7.08 -0.91
C LEU A 55 11.26 6.76 0.59
N VAL A 56 12.06 5.81 1.05
CA VAL A 56 12.09 5.41 2.47
C VAL A 56 12.70 6.49 3.35
N ALA A 57 13.78 7.13 2.90
CA ALA A 57 14.43 8.23 3.62
C ALA A 57 13.56 9.49 3.72
N GLY A 58 12.66 9.71 2.74
CA GLY A 58 11.69 10.81 2.72
C GLY A 58 10.48 10.62 3.64
N GLU A 59 10.39 9.53 4.39
CA GLU A 59 9.20 9.12 5.15
C GLU A 59 9.29 9.21 6.69
N PRO A 60 9.86 10.29 7.28
CA PRO A 60 9.73 10.48 8.73
C PRO A 60 8.26 10.70 9.17
N LYS A 61 7.35 10.97 8.22
CA LYS A 61 5.92 11.28 8.45
C LYS A 61 4.98 10.09 8.24
N ALA A 62 5.47 8.92 7.82
CA ALA A 62 4.61 7.76 7.68
C ALA A 62 4.02 7.38 9.05
N PRO A 63 2.70 7.15 9.13
CA PRO A 63 2.08 6.74 10.39
C PRO A 63 2.55 5.36 10.81
N GLY A 64 2.52 5.09 12.11
CA GLY A 64 2.82 3.78 12.66
C GLY A 64 1.73 2.73 12.35
N PRO A 65 1.98 1.46 12.71
CA PRO A 65 1.03 0.37 12.46
C PRO A 65 -0.28 0.49 13.25
N GLU A 66 -0.36 1.38 14.24
CA GLU A 66 -1.52 1.58 15.10
C GLU A 66 -2.77 1.99 14.34
N ILE A 67 -2.60 2.75 13.22
CA ILE A 67 -3.74 3.13 12.38
C ILE A 67 -4.37 1.93 11.69
N ILE A 68 -3.56 0.94 11.34
CA ILE A 68 -4.04 -0.30 10.73
C ILE A 68 -4.75 -1.17 11.77
N ALA A 69 -4.15 -1.29 12.96
CA ALA A 69 -4.77 -2.02 14.08
C ALA A 69 -6.14 -1.44 14.44
N ARG A 70 -6.26 -0.11 14.48
CA ARG A 70 -7.54 0.56 14.71
C ARG A 70 -8.54 0.27 13.59
N ALA A 71 -8.13 0.33 12.32
CA ALA A 71 -9.02 0.03 11.20
C ALA A 71 -9.50 -1.43 11.21
N VAL A 72 -8.66 -2.37 11.63
CA VAL A 72 -9.05 -3.78 11.82
C VAL A 72 -10.09 -3.88 12.93
N LEU A 73 -9.86 -3.23 14.07
CA LEU A 73 -10.79 -3.21 15.19
C LEU A 73 -12.15 -2.61 14.79
N ASP A 74 -12.12 -1.46 14.12
CA ASP A 74 -13.34 -0.78 13.63
C ASP A 74 -14.11 -1.67 12.66
N ALA A 75 -13.43 -2.33 11.72
CA ALA A 75 -14.06 -3.26 10.79
C ALA A 75 -14.68 -4.47 11.49
N ALA A 76 -14.04 -4.98 12.55
CA ALA A 76 -14.52 -6.14 13.30
C ALA A 76 -15.70 -5.83 14.25
N THR A 77 -15.85 -4.55 14.66
CA THR A 77 -16.86 -4.15 15.65
C THR A 77 -18.02 -3.37 15.05
N THR A 78 -17.93 -2.94 13.79
CA THR A 78 -18.99 -2.19 13.08
C THR A 78 -20.00 -3.15 12.48
N ALA A 79 -21.30 -2.90 12.70
CA ALA A 79 -22.37 -3.75 12.17
C ALA A 79 -22.42 -3.81 10.63
N HIS A 80 -22.03 -2.74 9.95
CA HIS A 80 -21.97 -2.65 8.49
C HIS A 80 -20.62 -2.04 8.07
N PRO A 81 -19.53 -2.83 8.08
CA PRO A 81 -18.22 -2.31 7.77
C PRO A 81 -18.08 -1.96 6.28
N PRO A 82 -17.34 -0.91 5.92
CA PRO A 82 -17.07 -0.60 4.53
C PRO A 82 -16.28 -1.72 3.86
N VAL A 83 -16.53 -1.92 2.56
CA VAL A 83 -15.89 -2.99 1.76
C VAL A 83 -14.37 -2.87 1.76
N ARG A 84 -13.86 -1.63 1.77
CA ARG A 84 -12.43 -1.35 1.70
C ARG A 84 -12.04 -0.16 2.58
N HIS A 85 -11.01 -0.36 3.39
CA HIS A 85 -10.30 0.67 4.11
C HIS A 85 -8.93 0.92 3.45
N ALA A 86 -8.77 2.05 2.79
CA ALA A 86 -7.45 2.51 2.32
C ALA A 86 -6.86 3.48 3.35
N LEU A 87 -5.68 3.22 3.85
CA LEU A 87 -5.00 3.94 4.92
C LEU A 87 -3.49 4.06 4.63
N PRO A 88 -2.87 5.19 4.92
CA PRO A 88 -3.43 6.48 5.35
C PRO A 88 -4.24 7.17 4.24
N SER A 89 -4.77 8.37 4.52
CA SER A 89 -5.68 9.09 3.60
C SER A 89 -5.08 9.40 2.22
N ASP A 90 -3.78 9.62 2.13
CA ASP A 90 -3.04 9.82 0.89
C ASP A 90 -3.04 8.58 -0.01
N SER A 91 -3.09 7.37 0.57
CA SER A 91 -3.27 6.12 -0.19
C SER A 91 -4.62 6.09 -0.93
N LYS A 92 -5.66 6.72 -0.37
CA LYS A 92 -6.96 6.87 -1.05
C LYS A 92 -6.82 7.69 -2.33
N MET A 93 -6.05 8.78 -2.26
CA MET A 93 -5.80 9.64 -3.44
C MET A 93 -5.05 8.88 -4.54
N ALA A 94 -4.08 8.04 -4.19
CA ALA A 94 -3.36 7.21 -5.16
C ALA A 94 -4.28 6.18 -5.83
N VAL A 95 -5.18 5.55 -5.07
CA VAL A 95 -6.16 4.59 -5.60
C VAL A 95 -7.16 5.28 -6.55
N ILE A 96 -7.67 6.45 -6.16
CA ILE A 96 -8.60 7.25 -6.97
C ILE A 96 -7.90 7.74 -8.25
N ALA A 97 -6.68 8.29 -8.11
CA ALA A 97 -5.89 8.77 -9.24
C ALA A 97 -5.62 7.65 -10.25
N ARG A 98 -5.26 6.45 -9.78
CA ARG A 98 -5.08 5.28 -10.64
C ARG A 98 -6.37 4.90 -11.37
N GLY A 99 -7.51 4.97 -10.69
CA GLY A 99 -8.82 4.67 -11.30
C GLY A 99 -9.22 5.66 -12.38
N LEU A 100 -8.97 6.96 -12.14
CA LEU A 100 -9.33 8.04 -13.07
C LEU A 100 -8.35 8.21 -14.23
N LEU A 101 -7.05 8.12 -13.96
CA LEU A 101 -6.00 8.40 -14.95
C LEU A 101 -5.62 7.18 -15.78
N GLY A 102 -6.05 5.99 -15.39
CA GLY A 102 -5.68 4.75 -16.05
C GLY A 102 -4.22 4.34 -15.76
N ALA A 103 -3.92 3.06 -16.03
CA ALA A 103 -2.62 2.47 -15.66
C ALA A 103 -1.41 3.12 -16.36
N ARG A 104 -1.57 3.61 -17.58
CA ARG A 104 -0.46 4.20 -18.37
C ARG A 104 0.01 5.53 -17.79
N ILE A 105 -0.91 6.43 -17.49
CA ILE A 105 -0.59 7.76 -16.92
C ILE A 105 -0.06 7.59 -15.50
N PHE A 106 -0.67 6.72 -14.71
CA PHE A 106 -0.21 6.40 -13.37
C PHE A 106 1.23 5.85 -13.37
N SER A 107 1.55 4.89 -14.26
CA SER A 107 2.90 4.34 -14.39
C SER A 107 3.92 5.38 -14.85
N TRP A 108 3.52 6.30 -15.72
CA TRP A 108 4.36 7.43 -16.14
C TRP A 108 4.65 8.37 -14.95
N ALA A 109 3.62 8.74 -14.18
CA ALA A 109 3.76 9.59 -13.01
C ALA A 109 4.68 8.95 -11.94
N VAL A 110 4.51 7.66 -11.67
CA VAL A 110 5.37 6.92 -10.72
C VAL A 110 6.83 6.92 -11.19
N ARG A 111 7.09 6.65 -12.47
CA ARG A 111 8.45 6.72 -13.02
C ARG A 111 9.08 8.09 -12.85
N HIS A 112 8.31 9.14 -13.14
CA HIS A 112 8.80 10.51 -13.01
C HIS A 112 9.10 10.88 -11.56
N LEU A 113 8.25 10.45 -10.62
CA LEU A 113 8.44 10.66 -9.18
C LEU A 113 9.67 9.92 -8.65
N MET A 114 9.91 8.70 -9.11
CA MET A 114 11.06 7.88 -8.73
C MET A 114 12.34 8.25 -9.50
N LYS A 115 12.29 9.20 -10.44
CA LYS A 115 13.40 9.61 -11.30
C LYS A 115 14.06 8.45 -12.07
N ILE A 116 13.25 7.46 -12.48
CA ILE A 116 13.67 6.27 -13.25
C ILE A 116 13.39 6.49 -14.72
#